data_c0430e4710ce5a342d573848b7aaa395
#
_entry.id   c0430e4710ce5a342d573848b7aaa395
#
_cell.length_a   1.000
_cell.length_b   1.000
_cell.length_c   1.000
_cell.angle_alpha   90.00
_cell.angle_beta   90.00
_cell.angle_gamma   90.00
#
_symmetry.space_group_name_H-M   'P 1'
#
loop_
_entity.id
_entity.type
_entity.pdbx_description
1 polymer ?
#
loop_
_entity_poly.entity_id
_entity_poly.type
_entity_poly.pdbx_seq_one_letter_code
_entity_poly.pdbx_strand_id
1 'polypeptide(L)'
;MRVVVGIVGLLAVVGFSTASRVAGRIVILEKDNKPSPDLSNAVLYLETPAAVTTAARPVTLEIAITDKTYAPHVVVVPLGSTVRFPNHDPFNHNVFSVSEPNSFDLGLYGRGEAKSYTFEHPGLVRVYCNVHPRMVAYVLVMENRYYAQPANDGSFAIDNVPAGRYRLHVWHERIPSEVVKDVSAGSGGGGGPSDLQIALNARGYKWEPHRNKYGRNYPTNAGRERY
;
A
#
# COMPACT_ATOMS: atom_id res chain seq x y z
N MET A 1 -72.95 -10.60 12.01
CA MET A 1 -71.97 -9.57 11.58
C MET A 1 -70.57 -10.13 11.84
N ARG A 2 -69.91 -10.63 10.77
CA ARG A 2 -68.54 -11.21 10.90
C ARG A 2 -67.57 -10.16 10.42
N VAL A 3 -66.69 -9.74 11.32
CA VAL A 3 -65.60 -8.80 11.04
C VAL A 3 -64.42 -9.64 10.52
N VAL A 4 -64.01 -9.42 9.27
CA VAL A 4 -62.81 -10.00 8.68
C VAL A 4 -61.66 -8.99 8.92
N VAL A 5 -60.72 -9.34 9.78
CA VAL A 5 -59.49 -8.58 10.00
C VAL A 5 -58.48 -9.04 8.96
N GLY A 6 -58.20 -8.19 7.96
CA GLY A 6 -57.16 -8.43 6.98
C GLY A 6 -55.78 -8.10 7.55
N ILE A 7 -54.92 -9.10 7.66
CA ILE A 7 -53.50 -8.92 8.00
C ILE A 7 -52.75 -8.47 6.73
N VAL A 8 -52.35 -7.21 6.70
CA VAL A 8 -51.42 -6.70 5.67
C VAL A 8 -49.99 -7.10 6.07
N GLY A 9 -49.48 -8.13 5.46
CA GLY A 9 -48.09 -8.53 5.62
C GLY A 9 -47.16 -7.57 4.92
N LEU A 10 -46.36 -6.83 5.68
CA LEU A 10 -45.26 -5.98 5.15
C LEU A 10 -44.11 -6.89 4.72
N LEU A 11 -43.96 -7.16 3.43
CA LEU A 11 -42.78 -7.82 2.86
C LEU A 11 -41.61 -6.84 2.94
N ALA A 12 -40.72 -7.04 3.90
CA ALA A 12 -39.41 -6.37 3.92
C ALA A 12 -38.58 -6.96 2.80
N VAL A 13 -38.39 -6.19 1.72
CA VAL A 13 -37.43 -6.49 0.65
C VAL A 13 -36.04 -6.29 1.24
N VAL A 14 -35.39 -7.37 1.68
CA VAL A 14 -33.99 -7.39 2.02
C VAL A 14 -33.20 -7.25 0.70
N GLY A 15 -32.84 -6.03 0.35
CA GLY A 15 -31.96 -5.75 -0.77
C GLY A 15 -30.59 -6.38 -0.50
N PHE A 16 -30.28 -7.48 -1.16
CA PHE A 16 -28.91 -7.98 -1.24
C PHE A 16 -28.07 -6.93 -1.99
N SER A 17 -27.28 -6.15 -1.26
CA SER A 17 -26.23 -5.33 -1.86
C SER A 17 -25.21 -6.30 -2.49
N THR A 18 -25.26 -6.46 -3.81
CA THR A 18 -24.25 -7.24 -4.53
C THR A 18 -22.94 -6.52 -4.40
N ALA A 19 -22.03 -7.12 -3.63
CA ALA A 19 -20.67 -6.67 -3.53
C ALA A 19 -20.05 -6.65 -4.94
N SER A 20 -19.49 -5.53 -5.34
CA SER A 20 -18.91 -5.37 -6.66
C SER A 20 -17.38 -5.32 -6.60
N ARG A 21 -16.76 -5.31 -7.75
CA ARG A 21 -15.32 -5.38 -7.93
C ARG A 21 -14.84 -4.19 -8.74
N VAL A 22 -13.74 -3.58 -8.32
CA VAL A 22 -12.97 -2.61 -9.12
C VAL A 22 -11.70 -3.30 -9.56
N ALA A 23 -11.52 -3.50 -10.86
CA ALA A 23 -10.39 -4.24 -11.40
C ALA A 23 -9.88 -3.62 -12.71
N GLY A 24 -8.68 -3.99 -13.10
CA GLY A 24 -8.03 -3.49 -14.30
C GLY A 24 -6.58 -3.90 -14.40
N ARG A 25 -5.82 -3.11 -15.14
CA ARG A 25 -4.39 -3.31 -15.34
C ARG A 25 -3.66 -1.99 -15.26
N ILE A 26 -2.49 -2.00 -14.61
CA ILE A 26 -1.54 -0.90 -14.67
C ILE A 26 -0.39 -1.22 -15.64
N VAL A 27 0.22 -0.19 -16.17
CA VAL A 27 1.51 -0.23 -16.84
C VAL A 27 2.39 0.90 -16.31
N ILE A 28 3.69 0.66 -16.20
CA ILE A 28 4.65 1.70 -15.84
C ILE A 28 5.45 2.05 -17.09
N LEU A 29 5.41 3.33 -17.47
CA LEU A 29 6.07 3.85 -18.66
C LEU A 29 7.51 4.22 -18.33
N GLU A 30 8.43 3.41 -18.81
CA GLU A 30 9.87 3.61 -18.68
C GLU A 30 10.44 4.52 -19.78
N LYS A 31 11.62 5.07 -19.53
CA LYS A 31 12.32 5.92 -20.51
C LYS A 31 12.51 5.24 -21.86
N ASP A 32 12.80 3.93 -21.86
CA ASP A 32 13.08 3.15 -23.05
C ASP A 32 11.86 2.32 -23.53
N ASN A 33 10.66 2.62 -23.02
CA ASN A 33 9.44 1.85 -23.25
C ASN A 33 9.56 0.34 -22.92
N LYS A 34 10.50 -0.02 -22.06
CA LYS A 34 10.65 -1.39 -21.56
C LYS A 34 9.58 -1.71 -20.51
N PRO A 35 9.14 -2.96 -20.40
CA PRO A 35 8.31 -3.39 -19.29
C PRO A 35 9.01 -3.15 -17.95
N SER A 36 8.29 -2.61 -16.99
CA SER A 36 8.80 -2.42 -15.65
C SER A 36 8.74 -3.73 -14.85
N PRO A 37 9.79 -4.11 -14.13
CA PRO A 37 9.81 -5.35 -13.34
C PRO A 37 9.10 -5.23 -11.99
N ASP A 38 8.71 -4.03 -11.57
CA ASP A 38 8.24 -3.71 -10.23
C ASP A 38 6.77 -3.25 -10.17
N LEU A 39 5.94 -3.73 -11.09
CA LEU A 39 4.50 -3.46 -11.12
C LEU A 39 3.82 -3.80 -9.78
N SER A 40 4.25 -4.87 -9.12
CA SER A 40 3.74 -5.28 -7.81
C SER A 40 4.06 -4.33 -6.66
N ASN A 41 4.96 -3.36 -6.86
CA ASN A 41 5.24 -2.30 -5.89
C ASN A 41 4.25 -1.13 -5.97
N ALA A 42 3.39 -1.09 -6.98
CA ALA A 42 2.29 -0.12 -6.99
C ALA A 42 1.24 -0.49 -5.94
N VAL A 43 0.55 0.53 -5.45
CA VAL A 43 -0.58 0.36 -4.53
C VAL A 43 -1.77 1.12 -5.09
N LEU A 44 -2.89 0.41 -5.21
CA LEU A 44 -4.17 0.98 -5.62
C LEU A 44 -5.10 0.97 -4.42
N TYR A 45 -5.77 2.08 -4.15
CA TYR A 45 -6.73 2.15 -3.05
C TYR A 45 -7.89 3.08 -3.36
N LEU A 46 -9.04 2.80 -2.77
CA LEU A 46 -10.22 3.65 -2.92
C LEU A 46 -10.31 4.64 -1.76
N GLU A 47 -10.47 5.91 -2.11
CA GLU A 47 -10.94 6.90 -1.15
C GLU A 47 -12.41 6.64 -0.89
N THR A 48 -12.74 6.35 0.37
CA THR A 48 -14.10 6.01 0.77
C THR A 48 -14.78 7.19 1.45
N PRO A 49 -16.08 7.45 1.17
CA PRO A 49 -16.87 8.38 1.97
C PRO A 49 -16.89 7.94 3.43
N ALA A 50 -16.95 8.90 4.37
CA ALA A 50 -16.96 8.64 5.80
C ALA A 50 -18.06 7.66 6.28
N ALA A 51 -19.13 7.51 5.51
CA ALA A 51 -20.22 6.56 5.78
C ALA A 51 -19.87 5.10 5.43
N VAL A 52 -18.76 4.84 4.71
CA VAL A 52 -18.31 3.50 4.30
C VAL A 52 -17.14 3.09 5.18
N THR A 53 -17.35 2.99 6.47
CA THR A 53 -16.33 2.53 7.41
C THR A 53 -16.26 1.01 7.45
N THR A 54 -15.40 0.43 6.65
CA THR A 54 -14.96 -0.96 6.83
C THR A 54 -13.49 -0.95 7.18
N ALA A 55 -13.19 -0.71 8.46
CA ALA A 55 -11.84 -0.86 8.97
C ALA A 55 -11.35 -2.30 8.70
N ALA A 56 -10.17 -2.41 8.11
CA ALA A 56 -9.51 -3.70 8.03
C ALA A 56 -8.95 -4.07 9.42
N ARG A 57 -8.89 -5.37 9.72
CA ARG A 57 -8.32 -5.81 11.00
C ARG A 57 -6.80 -5.63 10.97
N PRO A 58 -6.19 -5.10 12.05
CA PRO A 58 -4.74 -5.05 12.18
C PRO A 58 -4.10 -6.44 12.01
N VAL A 59 -2.94 -6.46 11.39
CA VAL A 59 -2.14 -7.68 11.15
C VAL A 59 -0.71 -7.48 11.61
N THR A 60 0.03 -8.58 11.73
CA THR A 60 1.49 -8.54 11.89
C THR A 60 2.12 -9.07 10.61
N LEU A 61 3.01 -8.26 10.00
CA LEU A 61 3.77 -8.60 8.81
C LEU A 61 5.27 -8.48 9.09
N GLU A 62 6.08 -8.98 8.16
CA GLU A 62 7.53 -8.85 8.21
C GLU A 62 8.06 -8.13 6.97
N ILE A 63 9.04 -7.25 7.20
CA ILE A 63 9.95 -6.71 6.19
C ILE A 63 11.35 -7.17 6.60
N ALA A 64 11.81 -8.25 5.98
CA ALA A 64 13.11 -8.83 6.30
C ALA A 64 14.27 -7.95 5.80
N ILE A 65 15.38 -7.98 6.52
CA ILE A 65 16.64 -7.37 6.11
C ILE A 65 17.56 -8.47 5.62
N THR A 66 17.86 -8.46 4.32
CA THR A 66 18.72 -9.44 3.66
C THR A 66 19.50 -8.76 2.54
N ASP A 67 20.80 -9.03 2.42
CA ASP A 67 21.66 -8.48 1.36
C ASP A 67 21.62 -6.94 1.28
N LYS A 68 21.58 -6.27 2.43
CA LYS A 68 21.45 -4.80 2.54
C LYS A 68 20.20 -4.25 1.83
N THR A 69 19.12 -5.02 1.84
CA THR A 69 17.80 -4.62 1.30
C THR A 69 16.70 -4.92 2.30
N TYR A 70 15.58 -4.23 2.13
CA TYR A 70 14.31 -4.56 2.77
C TYR A 70 13.44 -5.37 1.82
N ALA A 71 12.93 -6.51 2.26
CA ALA A 71 12.05 -7.39 1.48
C ALA A 71 10.83 -7.83 2.30
N PRO A 72 9.60 -7.60 1.80
CA PRO A 72 9.26 -6.91 0.56
C PRO A 72 9.58 -5.41 0.60
N HIS A 73 9.76 -4.80 -0.59
CA HIS A 73 10.06 -3.38 -0.74
C HIS A 73 8.87 -2.46 -0.42
N VAL A 74 7.67 -2.90 -0.74
CA VAL A 74 6.42 -2.19 -0.46
C VAL A 74 5.43 -3.14 0.22
N VAL A 75 4.85 -2.70 1.33
CA VAL A 75 3.76 -3.39 2.00
C VAL A 75 2.58 -2.45 2.24
N VAL A 76 1.39 -3.01 2.21
CA VAL A 76 0.16 -2.31 2.60
C VAL A 76 -0.38 -2.97 3.86
N VAL A 77 -0.64 -2.15 4.88
CA VAL A 77 -1.12 -2.64 6.17
C VAL A 77 -2.36 -1.87 6.62
N PRO A 78 -3.33 -2.52 7.26
CA PRO A 78 -4.38 -1.84 7.99
C PRO A 78 -3.83 -0.98 9.13
N LEU A 79 -4.52 0.11 9.44
CA LEU A 79 -4.23 0.93 10.62
C LEU A 79 -4.19 0.07 11.89
N GLY A 80 -3.21 0.32 12.77
CA GLY A 80 -2.96 -0.46 13.98
C GLY A 80 -2.13 -1.73 13.77
N SER A 81 -1.68 -2.01 12.55
CA SER A 81 -0.84 -3.17 12.25
C SER A 81 0.60 -2.98 12.73
N THR A 82 1.24 -4.11 13.00
CA THR A 82 2.66 -4.17 13.41
C THR A 82 3.51 -4.74 12.29
N VAL A 83 4.63 -4.09 11.98
CA VAL A 83 5.65 -4.65 11.09
C VAL A 83 6.88 -5.03 11.89
N ARG A 84 7.34 -6.28 11.72
CA ARG A 84 8.59 -6.79 12.25
C ARG A 84 9.69 -6.65 11.20
N PHE A 85 10.91 -6.37 11.66
CA PHE A 85 12.09 -6.18 10.82
C PHE A 85 13.19 -7.17 11.27
N PRO A 86 13.12 -8.46 10.90
CA PRO A 86 14.18 -9.43 11.22
C PRO A 86 15.43 -9.14 10.39
N ASN A 87 16.60 -9.18 11.06
CA ASN A 87 17.90 -9.00 10.42
C ASN A 87 18.57 -10.37 10.15
N HIS A 88 18.71 -10.72 8.89
CA HIS A 88 19.38 -11.94 8.43
C HIS A 88 20.83 -11.71 7.98
N ASP A 89 21.24 -10.46 7.84
CA ASP A 89 22.59 -10.08 7.44
C ASP A 89 23.62 -10.32 8.57
N PRO A 90 24.88 -10.56 8.24
CA PRO A 90 25.93 -10.79 9.23
C PRO A 90 26.40 -9.52 9.96
N PHE A 91 25.83 -8.36 9.69
CA PHE A 91 26.17 -7.06 10.27
C PHE A 91 24.95 -6.32 10.79
N ASN A 92 25.20 -5.23 11.52
CA ASN A 92 24.16 -4.44 12.14
C ASN A 92 23.44 -3.55 11.12
N HIS A 93 22.13 -3.46 11.27
CA HIS A 93 21.28 -2.47 10.61
C HIS A 93 20.56 -1.59 11.63
N ASN A 94 20.10 -0.44 11.15
CA ASN A 94 19.16 0.41 11.87
C ASN A 94 17.90 0.54 11.02
N VAL A 95 16.75 0.59 11.65
CA VAL A 95 15.46 0.83 11.00
C VAL A 95 14.86 2.10 11.57
N PHE A 96 14.58 3.08 10.71
CA PHE A 96 13.99 4.34 11.13
C PHE A 96 13.05 4.91 10.05
N SER A 97 12.19 5.81 10.49
CA SER A 97 11.34 6.65 9.64
C SER A 97 11.30 8.07 10.20
N VAL A 98 11.24 9.04 9.28
CA VAL A 98 10.96 10.45 9.56
C VAL A 98 9.63 10.90 8.98
N SER A 99 8.77 9.95 8.62
CA SER A 99 7.43 10.21 8.05
C SER A 99 6.45 10.52 9.19
N GLU A 100 6.21 11.79 9.45
CA GLU A 100 5.21 12.20 10.45
C GLU A 100 3.77 11.85 10.00
N PRO A 101 2.88 11.44 10.94
CA PRO A 101 3.11 11.26 12.38
C PRO A 101 3.66 9.87 12.78
N ASN A 102 4.01 9.00 11.83
CA ASN A 102 4.59 7.67 12.06
C ASN A 102 6.14 7.72 12.05
N SER A 103 6.74 8.70 12.71
CA SER A 103 8.21 8.74 12.87
C SER A 103 8.68 7.79 13.96
N PHE A 104 9.79 7.07 13.71
CA PHE A 104 10.38 6.15 14.67
C PHE A 104 11.86 5.88 14.40
N ASP A 105 12.57 5.39 15.42
CA ASP A 105 13.94 4.88 15.32
C ASP A 105 14.10 3.65 16.22
N LEU A 106 14.26 2.48 15.60
CA LEU A 106 14.43 1.22 16.34
C LEU A 106 15.87 0.98 16.83
N GLY A 107 16.80 1.90 16.52
CA GLY A 107 18.21 1.75 16.87
C GLY A 107 18.92 0.67 16.06
N LEU A 108 20.19 0.42 16.36
CA LEU A 108 21.00 -0.64 15.75
C LEU A 108 20.65 -2.01 16.34
N TYR A 109 20.73 -3.06 15.51
CA TYR A 109 20.62 -4.45 15.96
C TYR A 109 21.25 -5.41 14.95
N GLY A 110 21.71 -6.54 15.45
CA GLY A 110 22.51 -7.52 14.72
C GLY A 110 21.73 -8.68 14.11
N ARG A 111 22.48 -9.62 13.55
CA ARG A 111 21.95 -10.84 12.94
C ARG A 111 21.13 -11.66 13.93
N GLY A 112 19.98 -12.16 13.46
CA GLY A 112 19.06 -13.01 14.23
C GLY A 112 18.13 -12.21 15.17
N GLU A 113 18.37 -10.92 15.35
CA GLU A 113 17.45 -10.04 16.09
C GLU A 113 16.32 -9.53 15.17
N ALA A 114 15.20 -9.18 15.80
CA ALA A 114 14.08 -8.54 15.11
C ALA A 114 13.52 -7.45 16.00
N LYS A 115 13.23 -6.29 15.41
CA LYS A 115 12.51 -5.20 16.07
C LYS A 115 11.21 -4.91 15.34
N SER A 116 10.27 -4.25 16.01
CA SER A 116 8.93 -4.03 15.47
C SER A 116 8.47 -2.61 15.71
N TYR A 117 7.57 -2.14 14.85
CA TYR A 117 6.84 -0.89 15.02
C TYR A 117 5.35 -1.10 14.71
N THR A 118 4.47 -0.48 15.49
CA THR A 118 3.02 -0.49 15.28
C THR A 118 2.59 0.85 14.68
N PHE A 119 1.89 0.81 13.54
CA PHE A 119 1.49 1.99 12.78
C PHE A 119 0.11 2.48 13.24
N GLU A 120 0.08 3.55 14.01
CA GLU A 120 -1.13 4.10 14.63
C GLU A 120 -1.79 5.23 13.82
N HIS A 121 -1.15 5.66 12.73
CA HIS A 121 -1.67 6.72 11.87
C HIS A 121 -1.68 6.29 10.40
N PRO A 122 -2.72 6.64 9.62
CA PRO A 122 -2.77 6.31 8.20
C PRO A 122 -1.77 7.12 7.38
N GLY A 123 -1.43 6.61 6.20
CA GLY A 123 -0.61 7.30 5.22
C GLY A 123 0.65 6.53 4.80
N LEU A 124 1.46 7.19 3.98
CA LEU A 124 2.71 6.64 3.44
C LEU A 124 3.86 6.83 4.42
N VAL A 125 4.48 5.73 4.83
CA VAL A 125 5.66 5.72 5.70
C VAL A 125 6.86 5.20 4.92
N ARG A 126 7.93 6.01 4.86
CA ARG A 126 9.22 5.64 4.28
C ARG A 126 10.13 5.10 5.37
N VAL A 127 10.55 3.86 5.22
CA VAL A 127 11.43 3.16 6.17
C VAL A 127 12.84 3.12 5.61
N TYR A 128 13.82 3.54 6.38
CA TYR A 128 15.20 3.70 5.97
C TYR A 128 16.17 3.00 6.91
N CYS A 129 17.40 2.74 6.43
CA CYS A 129 18.52 2.30 7.27
C CYS A 129 19.51 3.44 7.47
N ASN A 130 19.88 3.74 8.73
CA ASN A 130 20.86 4.80 9.04
C ASN A 130 22.32 4.42 8.76
N VAL A 131 22.58 3.22 8.27
CA VAL A 131 23.92 2.70 7.92
C VAL A 131 24.11 2.63 6.40
N HIS A 132 23.06 2.25 5.66
CA HIS A 132 23.13 2.00 4.23
C HIS A 132 22.21 2.95 3.45
N PRO A 133 22.75 3.90 2.69
CA PRO A 133 21.96 4.97 2.06
C PRO A 133 21.02 4.49 0.94
N ARG A 134 21.10 3.22 0.54
CA ARG A 134 20.26 2.62 -0.49
C ARG A 134 19.10 1.79 0.05
N MET A 135 19.08 1.54 1.34
CA MET A 135 18.03 0.72 1.96
C MET A 135 16.79 1.55 2.23
N VAL A 136 15.75 1.30 1.48
CA VAL A 136 14.43 1.90 1.64
C VAL A 136 13.34 0.84 1.49
N ALA A 137 12.29 0.97 2.28
CA ALA A 137 11.01 0.30 2.09
C ALA A 137 9.86 1.29 2.30
N TYR A 138 8.69 0.90 1.85
CA TYR A 138 7.48 1.70 1.96
C TYR A 138 6.39 0.92 2.67
N VAL A 139 5.76 1.54 3.65
CA VAL A 139 4.58 1.01 4.34
C VAL A 139 3.43 1.96 4.08
N LEU A 140 2.39 1.50 3.38
CA LEU A 140 1.17 2.26 3.21
C LEU A 140 0.17 1.78 4.25
N VAL A 141 -0.19 2.67 5.17
CA VAL A 141 -1.10 2.40 6.27
C VAL A 141 -2.50 2.82 5.86
N MET A 142 -3.44 1.88 5.76
CA MET A 142 -4.78 2.08 5.23
C MET A 142 -5.85 2.10 6.33
N GLU A 143 -6.76 3.06 6.27
CA GLU A 143 -7.93 3.13 7.16
C GLU A 143 -9.05 2.14 6.78
N ASN A 144 -9.11 1.80 5.48
CA ASN A 144 -10.11 0.90 4.95
C ASN A 144 -9.47 -0.32 4.25
N ARG A 145 -10.28 -1.31 3.89
CA ARG A 145 -9.82 -2.56 3.26
C ARG A 145 -9.84 -2.54 1.73
N TYR A 146 -10.19 -1.43 1.11
CA TYR A 146 -10.35 -1.34 -0.35
C TYR A 146 -9.06 -0.92 -1.01
N TYR A 147 -8.08 -1.80 -1.00
CA TYR A 147 -6.80 -1.64 -1.65
C TYR A 147 -6.32 -2.93 -2.31
N ALA A 148 -5.40 -2.82 -3.23
CA ALA A 148 -4.74 -3.94 -3.89
C ALA A 148 -3.31 -3.56 -4.29
N GLN A 149 -2.43 -4.55 -4.33
CA GLN A 149 -1.16 -4.50 -5.06
C GLN A 149 -1.32 -5.32 -6.35
N PRO A 150 -0.86 -4.83 -7.49
CA PRO A 150 -0.97 -5.57 -8.75
C PRO A 150 -0.14 -6.84 -8.74
N ALA A 151 -0.55 -7.80 -9.55
CA ALA A 151 0.29 -8.92 -9.92
C ALA A 151 1.45 -8.46 -10.83
N ASN A 152 2.43 -9.33 -11.08
CA ASN A 152 3.59 -9.02 -11.93
C ASN A 152 3.23 -8.67 -13.37
N ASP A 153 2.05 -9.03 -13.84
CA ASP A 153 1.53 -8.66 -15.14
C ASP A 153 0.76 -7.33 -15.15
N GLY A 154 0.70 -6.65 -13.98
CA GLY A 154 0.00 -5.39 -13.77
C GLY A 154 -1.49 -5.52 -13.49
N SER A 155 -2.07 -6.72 -13.52
CA SER A 155 -3.48 -6.92 -13.21
C SER A 155 -3.75 -6.68 -11.73
N PHE A 156 -4.88 -6.04 -11.41
CA PHE A 156 -5.31 -5.80 -10.04
C PHE A 156 -6.82 -5.99 -9.87
N ALA A 157 -7.24 -6.24 -8.64
CA ALA A 157 -8.64 -6.27 -8.25
C ALA A 157 -8.83 -5.84 -6.80
N ILE A 158 -9.81 -4.98 -6.57
CA ILE A 158 -10.32 -4.59 -5.26
C ILE A 158 -11.72 -5.18 -5.15
N ASP A 159 -11.88 -6.19 -4.32
CA ASP A 159 -13.12 -6.95 -4.17
C ASP A 159 -14.02 -6.41 -3.06
N ASN A 160 -15.28 -6.82 -3.10
CA ASN A 160 -16.29 -6.50 -2.08
C ASN A 160 -16.51 -5.00 -1.86
N VAL A 161 -16.36 -4.21 -2.92
CA VAL A 161 -16.60 -2.77 -2.89
C VAL A 161 -18.11 -2.52 -2.89
N PRO A 162 -18.69 -1.77 -1.96
CA PRO A 162 -20.09 -1.38 -2.02
C PRO A 162 -20.41 -0.63 -3.31
N ALA A 163 -21.65 -0.74 -3.80
CA ALA A 163 -22.05 0.03 -4.96
C ALA A 163 -21.93 1.54 -4.70
N GLY A 164 -21.30 2.27 -5.64
CA GLY A 164 -21.05 3.69 -5.46
C GLY A 164 -20.03 4.26 -6.44
N ARG A 165 -19.75 5.55 -6.28
CA ARG A 165 -18.68 6.27 -6.98
C ARG A 165 -17.52 6.48 -6.02
N TYR A 166 -16.30 6.26 -6.51
CA TYR A 166 -15.08 6.33 -5.72
C TYR A 166 -13.98 7.05 -6.50
N ARG A 167 -13.01 7.60 -5.78
CA ARG A 167 -11.73 7.96 -6.36
C ARG A 167 -10.75 6.83 -6.12
N LEU A 168 -10.23 6.25 -7.21
CA LEU A 168 -9.17 5.26 -7.20
C LEU A 168 -7.85 5.99 -7.26
N HIS A 169 -7.06 5.87 -6.21
CA HIS A 169 -5.70 6.37 -6.12
C HIS A 169 -4.74 5.27 -6.52
N VAL A 170 -3.70 5.62 -7.29
CA VAL A 170 -2.63 4.70 -7.67
C VAL A 170 -1.30 5.35 -7.32
N TRP A 171 -0.61 4.76 -6.38
CA TRP A 171 0.70 5.18 -5.91
C TRP A 171 1.80 4.23 -6.40
N HIS A 172 2.95 4.78 -6.69
CA HIS A 172 4.20 4.06 -6.90
C HIS A 172 5.37 4.97 -6.55
N GLU A 173 6.46 4.45 -5.96
CA GLU A 173 7.60 5.26 -5.52
C GLU A 173 8.26 6.09 -6.64
N ARG A 174 8.16 5.62 -7.88
CA ARG A 174 8.82 6.23 -9.05
C ARG A 174 7.98 7.23 -9.83
N ILE A 175 6.75 7.50 -9.42
CA ILE A 175 5.92 8.55 -10.01
C ILE A 175 5.93 9.81 -9.14
N PRO A 176 5.93 11.01 -9.74
CA PRO A 176 6.06 12.28 -8.99
C PRO A 176 4.84 12.58 -8.12
N SER A 177 3.68 12.07 -8.48
CA SER A 177 2.42 12.21 -7.74
C SER A 177 1.50 11.03 -8.05
N GLU A 178 0.59 10.75 -7.13
CA GLU A 178 -0.43 9.73 -7.35
C GLU A 178 -1.28 10.02 -8.57
N VAL A 179 -1.65 8.96 -9.28
CA VAL A 179 -2.68 9.01 -10.34
C VAL A 179 -4.03 8.80 -9.70
N VAL A 180 -4.97 9.71 -9.92
CA VAL A 180 -6.33 9.60 -9.39
C VAL A 180 -7.33 9.43 -10.54
N LYS A 181 -8.25 8.47 -10.40
CA LYS A 181 -9.31 8.16 -11.38
C LYS A 181 -10.65 8.03 -10.70
N ASP A 182 -11.68 8.63 -11.28
CA ASP A 182 -13.05 8.36 -10.87
C ASP A 182 -13.48 6.99 -11.37
N VAL A 183 -14.01 6.15 -10.49
CA VAL A 183 -14.47 4.81 -10.77
C VAL A 183 -15.84 4.57 -10.16
N SER A 184 -16.61 3.65 -10.74
CA SER A 184 -17.90 3.22 -10.20
C SER A 184 -17.85 1.74 -9.87
N ALA A 185 -18.41 1.38 -8.71
CA ALA A 185 -18.63 0.02 -8.30
C ALA A 185 -20.14 -0.26 -8.27
N GLY A 186 -20.61 -1.40 -8.82
CA GLY A 186 -22.04 -1.81 -8.85
C GLY A 186 -22.56 -2.23 -10.21
N SER A 187 -23.77 -2.80 -10.22
CA SER A 187 -24.38 -3.48 -11.37
C SER A 187 -24.90 -2.58 -12.51
N GLY A 188 -24.65 -1.27 -12.47
CA GLY A 188 -25.25 -0.31 -13.42
C GLY A 188 -24.27 0.62 -14.15
N GLY A 189 -22.99 0.56 -13.83
CA GLY A 189 -21.96 1.35 -14.54
C GLY A 189 -21.31 0.48 -15.61
N GLY A 190 -21.43 0.88 -16.88
CA GLY A 190 -20.84 0.21 -18.03
C GLY A 190 -19.30 0.25 -18.01
N GLY A 191 -18.74 -0.66 -17.28
CA GLY A 191 -17.33 -0.99 -17.20
C GLY A 191 -17.23 -2.29 -16.47
N GLY A 192 -17.20 -3.41 -17.21
CA GLY A 192 -16.84 -4.70 -16.64
C GLY A 192 -15.47 -4.59 -15.99
N PRO A 193 -15.12 -5.50 -15.08
CA PRO A 193 -13.90 -5.43 -14.28
C PRO A 193 -12.58 -5.42 -15.06
N SER A 194 -12.60 -5.48 -16.37
CA SER A 194 -11.43 -5.64 -17.24
C SER A 194 -10.98 -4.39 -18.00
N ASP A 195 -11.67 -3.24 -17.89
CA ASP A 195 -11.43 -2.11 -18.81
C ASP A 195 -10.59 -0.96 -18.24
N LEU A 196 -10.29 -0.96 -16.94
CA LEU A 196 -9.41 0.07 -16.38
C LEU A 196 -7.97 -0.16 -16.83
N GLN A 197 -7.47 0.70 -17.73
CA GLN A 197 -6.06 0.76 -18.10
C GLN A 197 -5.45 2.03 -17.49
N ILE A 198 -4.43 1.87 -16.66
CA ILE A 198 -3.80 2.97 -15.93
C ILE A 198 -2.32 3.01 -16.26
N ALA A 199 -1.86 4.10 -16.86
CA ALA A 199 -0.45 4.31 -17.16
C ALA A 199 0.19 5.19 -16.08
N LEU A 200 1.26 4.69 -15.47
CA LEU A 200 2.10 5.42 -14.51
C LEU A 200 3.37 5.89 -15.23
N ASN A 201 3.66 7.18 -15.17
CA ASN A 201 4.81 7.75 -15.89
C ASN A 201 6.03 7.84 -14.98
N ALA A 202 6.95 6.89 -15.11
CA ALA A 202 8.23 6.84 -14.39
C ALA A 202 9.43 7.35 -15.22
N ARG A 203 9.22 7.87 -16.43
CA ARG A 203 10.30 8.29 -17.35
C ARG A 203 11.26 9.33 -16.78
N GLY A 204 10.79 10.17 -15.88
CA GLY A 204 11.57 11.20 -15.22
C GLY A 204 12.21 10.79 -13.89
N TYR A 205 11.95 9.56 -13.45
CA TYR A 205 12.44 9.09 -12.16
C TYR A 205 13.97 9.03 -12.14
N LYS A 206 14.54 9.61 -11.08
CA LYS A 206 15.96 9.52 -10.75
C LYS A 206 16.06 9.01 -9.32
N TRP A 207 16.70 7.87 -9.18
CA TRP A 207 16.97 7.36 -7.86
C TRP A 207 17.99 8.25 -7.13
N GLU A 208 17.71 8.63 -5.90
CA GLU A 208 18.61 9.38 -5.02
C GLU A 208 18.73 8.69 -3.67
N PRO A 209 19.93 8.64 -3.05
CA PRO A 209 20.09 8.11 -1.72
C PRO A 209 19.30 8.96 -0.72
N HIS A 210 18.62 8.31 0.20
CA HIS A 210 17.93 9.02 1.29
C HIS A 210 18.95 9.68 2.24
N ARG A 211 18.50 10.65 3.02
CA ARG A 211 19.30 11.24 4.10
C ARG A 211 19.27 10.34 5.32
N ASN A 212 20.33 10.47 6.18
CA ASN A 212 20.35 9.78 7.44
C ASN A 212 19.28 10.34 8.41
N LYS A 213 19.07 9.70 9.55
CA LYS A 213 18.05 10.10 10.55
C LYS A 213 18.22 11.50 11.13
N TYR A 214 19.35 12.14 10.90
CA TYR A 214 19.63 13.53 11.28
C TYR A 214 19.48 14.52 10.11
N GLY A 215 18.91 14.08 8.97
CA GLY A 215 18.72 14.90 7.79
C GLY A 215 20.00 15.20 6.98
N ARG A 216 21.12 14.54 7.28
CA ARG A 216 22.41 14.76 6.63
C ARG A 216 22.69 13.72 5.55
N ASN A 217 23.49 14.07 4.56
CA ASN A 217 23.99 13.09 3.58
C ASN A 217 24.93 12.08 4.27
N TYR A 218 24.97 10.88 3.72
CA TYR A 218 25.94 9.87 4.13
C TYR A 218 27.34 10.26 3.68
N PRO A 219 28.40 9.82 4.38
CA PRO A 219 29.76 9.90 3.89
C PRO A 219 29.89 9.22 2.53
N THR A 220 30.77 9.71 1.65
CA THR A 220 30.95 9.20 0.29
C THR A 220 31.40 7.73 0.23
N ASN A 221 31.94 7.19 1.31
CA ASN A 221 32.34 5.79 1.49
C ASN A 221 31.28 4.92 2.19
N ALA A 222 30.15 5.48 2.63
CA ALA A 222 29.09 4.73 3.27
C ALA A 222 28.59 3.60 2.34
N GLY A 223 28.53 2.39 2.87
CA GLY A 223 28.14 1.19 2.11
C GLY A 223 29.27 0.53 1.32
N ARG A 224 30.50 1.05 1.34
CA ARG A 224 31.71 0.41 0.81
C ARG A 224 32.48 -0.41 1.85
N GLU A 225 31.97 -0.49 3.06
CA GLU A 225 32.62 -1.25 4.11
C GLU A 225 32.72 -2.72 3.68
N ARG A 226 33.97 -3.18 3.55
CA ARG A 226 34.31 -4.59 3.42
C ARG A 226 34.21 -5.21 4.81
N TYR A 227 33.23 -6.06 4.98
CA TYR A 227 33.17 -6.93 6.16
C TYR A 227 33.76 -8.30 5.80
#